data_9c366262f2f9f412d26d288c6dd3b71e
#
_entry.id   9c366262f2f9f412d26d288c6dd3b71e
#
_cell.length_a   1.000
_cell.length_b   1.000
_cell.length_c   1.000
_cell.angle_alpha   90.00
_cell.angle_beta   90.00
_cell.angle_gamma   90.00
#
_symmetry.space_group_name_H-M   'P 1'
#
loop_
_entity.id
_entity.type
_entity.pdbx_description
1 polymer ?
#
loop_
_entity_poly.entity_id
_entity_poly.type
_entity_poly.pdbx_seq_one_letter_code
_entity_poly.pdbx_strand_id
1 'polypeptide(L)'
;MDTYERKVLTILFSTNKTLHEAKTSNEYRLASITQLNDKYRHKMEDVSIAPLELPLQKIRNEIYNCLIFSREYVDFLSNIPSINIYDSAEIIVEVGDISRFKNRKHFLSYAGLAPVVRKNHKTYKLTKYSGGVHVANKKYDSIDYCENLKVAFTRCTQKIINDDDDYRDYYESKIKYYQYKHPKYNKKRLHLMALKKTTIRFASSVYSKFKQIKEIEDYERVKYES
;
A
#
# COMPACT_ATOMS: atom_id res chain seq x y z
N MET A 1 -5.15 -3.04 18.47
CA MET A 1 -3.73 -3.49 18.54
C MET A 1 -2.95 -2.45 19.35
N ASP A 2 -2.24 -2.87 20.40
CA ASP A 2 -1.49 -1.96 21.24
C ASP A 2 -0.17 -1.45 20.57
N THR A 3 0.53 -0.53 21.25
CA THR A 3 1.76 0.06 20.70
C THR A 3 2.89 -0.96 20.59
N TYR A 4 2.94 -1.96 21.49
CA TYR A 4 3.96 -3.00 21.47
C TYR A 4 3.72 -3.96 20.31
N GLU A 5 2.50 -4.46 20.17
CA GLU A 5 2.10 -5.35 19.07
C GLU A 5 2.34 -4.71 17.69
N ARG A 6 2.07 -3.39 17.55
CA ARG A 6 2.39 -2.66 16.32
C ARG A 6 3.89 -2.62 16.04
N LYS A 7 4.73 -2.43 17.05
CA LYS A 7 6.18 -2.47 16.88
C LYS A 7 6.68 -3.85 16.46
N VAL A 8 6.15 -4.91 17.07
CA VAL A 8 6.46 -6.29 16.69
C VAL A 8 6.06 -6.54 15.24
N LEU A 9 4.85 -6.19 14.85
CA LEU A 9 4.37 -6.34 13.47
C LEU A 9 5.25 -5.56 12.49
N THR A 10 5.68 -4.35 12.83
CA THR A 10 6.58 -3.54 11.99
C THR A 10 7.92 -4.23 11.75
N ILE A 11 8.52 -4.82 12.81
CA ILE A 11 9.79 -5.55 12.71
C ILE A 11 9.59 -6.81 11.85
N LEU A 12 8.55 -7.59 12.12
CA LEU A 12 8.24 -8.81 11.35
C LEU A 12 8.01 -8.49 9.87
N PHE A 13 7.24 -7.45 9.58
CA PHE A 13 6.96 -7.04 8.22
C PHE A 13 8.23 -6.57 7.49
N SER A 14 9.06 -5.74 8.11
CA SER A 14 10.33 -5.29 7.52
C SER A 14 11.29 -6.45 7.26
N THR A 15 11.40 -7.39 8.21
CA THR A 15 12.22 -8.58 8.06
C THR A 15 11.70 -9.50 6.94
N ASN A 16 10.39 -9.71 6.86
CA ASN A 16 9.78 -10.46 5.75
C ASN A 16 10.10 -9.83 4.38
N LYS A 17 9.99 -8.50 4.30
CA LYS A 17 10.30 -7.76 3.07
C LYS A 17 11.76 -7.96 2.65
N THR A 18 12.72 -7.80 3.57
CA THR A 18 14.14 -7.98 3.30
C THR A 18 14.47 -9.40 2.85
N LEU A 19 13.92 -10.43 3.51
CA LEU A 19 14.14 -11.82 3.12
C LEU A 19 13.50 -12.14 1.76
N HIS A 20 12.34 -11.57 1.46
CA HIS A 20 11.69 -11.76 0.17
C HIS A 20 12.49 -11.10 -0.96
N GLU A 21 13.02 -9.90 -0.73
CA GLU A 21 13.89 -9.20 -1.68
C GLU A 21 15.19 -10.00 -1.94
N ALA A 22 15.78 -10.58 -0.89
CA ALA A 22 16.95 -11.45 -1.01
C ALA A 22 16.65 -12.71 -1.84
N LYS A 23 15.52 -13.38 -1.56
CA LYS A 23 15.05 -14.55 -2.33
C LYS A 23 14.89 -14.18 -3.81
N THR A 24 14.13 -13.13 -4.10
CA THR A 24 13.86 -12.67 -5.46
C THR A 24 15.14 -12.27 -6.20
N SER A 25 16.07 -11.58 -5.51
CA SER A 25 17.38 -11.25 -6.09
C SER A 25 18.18 -12.50 -6.48
N ASN A 26 18.17 -13.54 -5.64
CA ASN A 26 18.84 -14.80 -5.93
C ASN A 26 18.18 -15.54 -7.10
N GLU A 27 16.84 -15.55 -7.17
CA GLU A 27 16.08 -16.10 -8.30
C GLU A 27 16.46 -15.42 -9.63
N TYR A 28 16.53 -14.06 -9.65
CA TYR A 28 16.97 -13.33 -10.85
C TYR A 28 18.43 -13.62 -11.23
N ARG A 29 19.34 -13.72 -10.25
CA ARG A 29 20.74 -14.07 -10.50
C ARG A 29 20.86 -15.45 -11.12
N LEU A 30 20.14 -16.45 -10.61
CA LEU A 30 20.10 -17.80 -11.16
C LEU A 30 19.48 -17.82 -12.57
N ALA A 31 18.41 -17.10 -12.80
CA ALA A 31 17.77 -16.99 -14.11
C ALA A 31 18.67 -16.31 -15.15
N SER A 32 19.56 -15.39 -14.74
CA SER A 32 20.50 -14.71 -15.64
C SER A 32 21.66 -15.60 -16.10
N ILE A 33 21.93 -16.70 -15.39
CA ILE A 33 23.02 -17.64 -15.74
C ILE A 33 22.45 -18.68 -16.72
N THR A 34 22.31 -18.31 -17.98
CA THR A 34 21.68 -19.13 -19.03
C THR A 34 22.46 -20.39 -19.43
N GLN A 35 23.72 -20.51 -19.01
CA GLN A 35 24.61 -21.61 -19.40
C GLN A 35 24.85 -22.66 -18.30
N LEU A 36 24.15 -22.55 -17.15
CA LEU A 36 24.27 -23.57 -16.10
C LEU A 36 23.52 -24.85 -16.49
N ASN A 37 24.26 -25.95 -16.43
CA ASN A 37 23.66 -27.29 -16.47
C ASN A 37 22.65 -27.44 -15.34
N ASP A 38 21.50 -28.10 -15.56
CA ASP A 38 20.39 -28.25 -14.60
C ASP A 38 20.86 -28.77 -13.23
N LYS A 39 21.84 -29.69 -13.20
CA LYS A 39 22.43 -30.21 -11.96
C LYS A 39 23.08 -29.10 -11.11
N TYR A 40 23.75 -28.15 -11.71
CA TYR A 40 24.37 -27.03 -10.98
C TYR A 40 23.35 -26.00 -10.60
N ARG A 41 22.29 -25.78 -11.41
CA ARG A 41 21.18 -24.90 -11.09
C ARG A 41 20.47 -25.36 -9.81
N HIS A 42 20.06 -26.63 -9.72
CA HIS A 42 19.41 -27.18 -8.51
C HIS A 42 20.30 -27.04 -7.28
N LYS A 43 21.60 -27.36 -7.41
CA LYS A 43 22.54 -27.18 -6.30
C LYS A 43 22.64 -25.71 -5.84
N MET A 44 22.58 -24.75 -6.74
CA MET A 44 22.60 -23.33 -6.39
C MET A 44 21.27 -22.88 -5.78
N GLU A 45 20.13 -23.41 -6.23
CA GLU A 45 18.82 -23.20 -5.62
C GLU A 45 18.81 -23.69 -4.17
N ASP A 46 19.29 -24.89 -3.92
CA ASP A 46 19.39 -25.50 -2.58
C ASP A 46 20.24 -24.66 -1.62
N VAL A 47 21.30 -24.01 -2.12
CA VAL A 47 22.20 -23.24 -1.27
C VAL A 47 21.73 -21.79 -1.08
N SER A 48 21.09 -21.20 -2.09
CA SER A 48 20.82 -19.74 -2.09
C SER A 48 19.34 -19.36 -1.89
N ILE A 49 18.41 -20.23 -2.22
CA ILE A 49 16.97 -19.96 -2.17
C ILE A 49 16.30 -20.78 -1.07
N ALA A 50 16.48 -22.08 -1.05
CA ALA A 50 15.82 -22.96 -0.09
C ALA A 50 16.04 -22.57 1.39
N PRO A 51 17.23 -22.11 1.83
CA PRO A 51 17.44 -21.66 3.21
C PRO A 51 16.59 -20.46 3.61
N LEU A 52 16.07 -19.68 2.65
CA LEU A 52 15.25 -18.51 2.91
C LEU A 52 13.75 -18.85 3.06
N GLU A 53 13.32 -20.01 2.60
CA GLU A 53 11.88 -20.39 2.59
C GLU A 53 11.31 -20.63 3.98
N LEU A 54 12.02 -21.40 4.81
CA LEU A 54 11.56 -21.69 6.17
C LEU A 54 11.50 -20.45 7.07
N PRO A 55 12.52 -19.57 7.11
CA PRO A 55 12.42 -18.31 7.82
C PRO A 55 11.27 -17.43 7.32
N LEU A 56 11.08 -17.33 6.01
CA LEU A 56 9.97 -16.58 5.42
C LEU A 56 8.62 -17.13 5.88
N GLN A 57 8.44 -18.45 5.87
CA GLN A 57 7.20 -19.08 6.32
C GLN A 57 6.93 -18.83 7.81
N LYS A 58 7.96 -18.94 8.66
CA LYS A 58 7.83 -18.65 10.10
C LYS A 58 7.41 -17.20 10.34
N ILE A 59 8.09 -16.24 9.71
CA ILE A 59 7.75 -14.80 9.84
C ILE A 59 6.34 -14.53 9.35
N ARG A 60 5.92 -15.17 8.27
CA ARG A 60 4.56 -15.06 7.74
C ARG A 60 3.51 -15.52 8.74
N ASN A 61 3.76 -16.63 9.41
CA ASN A 61 2.84 -17.13 10.44
C ASN A 61 2.77 -16.16 11.63
N GLU A 62 3.90 -15.56 12.04
CA GLU A 62 3.90 -14.56 13.11
C GLU A 62 3.20 -13.26 12.71
N ILE A 63 3.35 -12.81 11.46
CA ILE A 63 2.56 -11.68 10.93
C ILE A 63 1.07 -11.99 11.04
N TYR A 64 0.65 -13.20 10.66
CA TYR A 64 -0.74 -13.63 10.79
C TYR A 64 -1.21 -13.60 12.24
N ASN A 65 -0.42 -14.18 13.15
CA ASN A 65 -0.73 -14.21 14.57
C ASN A 65 -0.89 -12.80 15.16
N CYS A 66 -0.08 -11.83 14.72
CA CYS A 66 -0.25 -10.43 15.14
C CYS A 66 -1.52 -9.80 14.56
N LEU A 67 -1.87 -10.11 13.30
CA LEU A 67 -3.00 -9.47 12.61
C LEU A 67 -4.36 -9.95 13.11
N ILE A 68 -4.50 -11.21 13.50
CA ILE A 68 -5.78 -11.74 14.02
C ILE A 68 -6.26 -11.04 15.30
N PHE A 69 -5.37 -10.33 16.01
CA PHE A 69 -5.73 -9.47 17.15
C PHE A 69 -5.95 -8.00 16.78
N SER A 70 -5.71 -7.64 15.52
CA SER A 70 -5.95 -6.27 15.03
C SER A 70 -7.40 -6.12 14.55
N ARG A 71 -8.16 -5.22 15.18
CA ARG A 71 -9.52 -4.90 14.71
C ARG A 71 -9.51 -4.32 13.29
N GLU A 72 -8.50 -3.52 12.93
CA GLU A 72 -8.34 -3.00 11.57
C GLU A 72 -8.27 -4.11 10.52
N TYR A 73 -7.64 -5.24 10.88
CA TYR A 73 -7.61 -6.44 10.03
C TYR A 73 -8.93 -7.20 10.08
N VAL A 74 -9.36 -7.62 11.27
CA VAL A 74 -10.50 -8.54 11.45
C VAL A 74 -11.81 -7.90 10.99
N ASP A 75 -12.08 -6.64 11.40
CA ASP A 75 -13.36 -6.00 11.17
C ASP A 75 -13.44 -5.33 9.79
N PHE A 76 -12.30 -5.18 9.08
CA PHE A 76 -12.32 -4.47 7.81
C PHE A 76 -11.45 -5.10 6.71
N LEU A 77 -10.12 -5.13 6.86
CA LEU A 77 -9.23 -5.50 5.75
C LEU A 77 -9.38 -6.94 5.29
N SER A 78 -9.65 -7.88 6.23
CA SER A 78 -9.88 -9.29 5.91
C SER A 78 -11.15 -9.53 5.08
N ASN A 79 -12.10 -8.60 5.14
CA ASN A 79 -13.38 -8.69 4.42
C ASN A 79 -13.32 -8.10 3.00
N ILE A 80 -12.18 -7.54 2.60
CA ILE A 80 -12.00 -6.99 1.25
C ILE A 80 -11.43 -8.07 0.34
N PRO A 81 -12.17 -8.49 -0.71
CA PRO A 81 -11.68 -9.44 -1.67
C PRO A 81 -10.30 -9.03 -2.22
N SER A 82 -9.44 -10.00 -2.50
CA SER A 82 -8.11 -9.79 -3.10
C SER A 82 -7.07 -9.07 -2.24
N ILE A 83 -7.41 -8.54 -1.08
CA ILE A 83 -6.41 -8.04 -0.14
C ILE A 83 -5.89 -9.22 0.68
N ASN A 84 -4.64 -9.57 0.45
CA ASN A 84 -4.00 -10.61 1.22
C ASN A 84 -3.46 -10.08 2.56
N ILE A 85 -3.02 -10.99 3.39
CA ILE A 85 -2.51 -10.70 4.73
C ILE A 85 -1.31 -9.74 4.73
N TYR A 86 -0.46 -9.80 3.70
CA TYR A 86 0.72 -8.93 3.61
C TYR A 86 0.35 -7.52 3.19
N ASP A 87 -0.61 -7.37 2.28
CA ASP A 87 -1.17 -6.08 1.90
C ASP A 87 -1.82 -5.41 3.12
N SER A 88 -2.52 -6.20 3.94
CA SER A 88 -3.14 -5.73 5.19
C SER A 88 -2.09 -5.30 6.22
N ALA A 89 -1.06 -6.14 6.43
CA ALA A 89 0.04 -5.84 7.33
C ALA A 89 0.77 -4.54 6.92
N GLU A 90 1.07 -4.39 5.63
CA GLU A 90 1.73 -3.19 5.11
C GLU A 90 0.88 -1.93 5.35
N ILE A 91 -0.42 -1.99 5.06
CA ILE A 91 -1.31 -0.86 5.31
C ILE A 91 -1.35 -0.52 6.82
N ILE A 92 -1.51 -1.50 7.69
CA ILE A 92 -1.59 -1.29 9.15
C ILE A 92 -0.29 -0.70 9.70
N VAL A 93 0.86 -1.26 9.29
CA VAL A 93 2.18 -0.79 9.72
C VAL A 93 2.44 0.64 9.27
N GLU A 94 2.21 0.94 8.00
CA GLU A 94 2.49 2.25 7.42
C GLU A 94 1.51 3.34 7.87
N VAL A 95 0.25 2.97 8.12
CA VAL A 95 -0.74 3.89 8.71
C VAL A 95 -0.41 4.16 10.17
N GLY A 96 0.01 3.15 10.93
CA GLY A 96 0.24 3.26 12.36
C GLY A 96 -1.02 3.70 13.11
N ASP A 97 -0.88 4.60 14.08
CA ASP A 97 -2.03 5.15 14.79
C ASP A 97 -2.79 6.15 13.91
N ILE A 98 -4.06 5.84 13.62
CA ILE A 98 -4.93 6.67 12.78
C ILE A 98 -5.23 8.03 13.42
N SER A 99 -5.16 8.16 14.75
CA SER A 99 -5.42 9.40 15.46
C SER A 99 -4.38 10.49 15.20
N ARG A 100 -3.18 10.13 14.75
CA ARG A 100 -2.15 11.10 14.32
C ARG A 100 -2.57 11.97 13.13
N PHE A 101 -3.57 11.53 12.38
CA PHE A 101 -4.06 12.28 11.24
C PHE A 101 -5.24 13.17 11.64
N LYS A 102 -5.03 14.48 11.60
CA LYS A 102 -6.03 15.49 11.95
C LYS A 102 -7.35 15.33 11.16
N ASN A 103 -7.26 14.92 9.90
CA ASN A 103 -8.40 14.68 9.01
C ASN A 103 -8.00 13.83 7.81
N ARG A 104 -9.01 13.41 7.02
CA ARG A 104 -8.81 12.62 5.80
C ARG A 104 -7.86 13.27 4.79
N LYS A 105 -7.87 14.60 4.66
CA LYS A 105 -6.98 15.31 3.71
C LYS A 105 -5.53 15.16 4.13
N HIS A 106 -5.26 15.26 5.43
CA HIS A 106 -3.93 15.05 5.99
C HIS A 106 -3.45 13.62 5.78
N PHE A 107 -4.32 12.62 6.03
CA PHE A 107 -4.03 11.21 5.72
C PHE A 107 -3.71 10.98 4.25
N LEU A 108 -4.53 11.47 3.32
CA LEU A 108 -4.30 11.33 1.88
C LEU A 108 -3.02 12.05 1.42
N SER A 109 -2.66 13.15 2.08
CA SER A 109 -1.38 13.83 1.82
C SER A 109 -0.19 12.99 2.25
N TYR A 110 -0.25 12.43 3.45
CA TYR A 110 0.75 11.50 3.96
C TYR A 110 0.90 10.26 3.06
N ALA A 111 -0.20 9.70 2.57
CA ALA A 111 -0.21 8.58 1.63
C ALA A 111 0.21 8.98 0.19
N GLY A 112 0.62 10.20 -0.07
CA GLY A 112 1.03 10.67 -1.41
C GLY A 112 -0.10 10.68 -2.45
N LEU A 113 -1.36 10.66 -2.00
CA LEU A 113 -2.55 10.60 -2.86
C LEU A 113 -3.25 11.94 -3.04
N ALA A 114 -2.94 12.93 -2.19
CA ALA A 114 -3.49 14.27 -2.30
C ALA A 114 -2.97 14.99 -3.57
N PRO A 115 -3.77 15.89 -4.16
CA PRO A 115 -3.27 16.77 -5.20
C PRO A 115 -2.24 17.73 -4.59
N VAL A 116 -1.04 17.75 -5.17
CA VAL A 116 0.00 18.72 -4.78
C VAL A 116 -0.25 20.04 -5.49
N VAL A 117 -0.46 21.09 -4.71
CA VAL A 117 -0.52 22.47 -5.21
C VAL A 117 0.90 22.98 -5.29
N ARG A 118 1.47 23.06 -6.49
CA ARG A 118 2.74 23.73 -6.70
C ARG A 118 2.50 25.23 -6.77
N LYS A 119 3.08 25.98 -5.84
CA LYS A 119 3.19 27.44 -5.95
C LYS A 119 4.34 27.76 -6.89
N ASN A 120 4.06 28.05 -8.15
CA ASN A 120 5.06 28.65 -9.01
C ASN A 120 5.23 30.12 -8.62
N HIS A 121 6.46 30.57 -8.37
CA HIS A 121 6.80 31.90 -7.92
C HIS A 121 6.38 33.03 -8.89
N LYS A 122 5.91 32.73 -10.09
CA LYS A 122 5.50 33.76 -11.08
C LYS A 122 4.05 33.67 -11.56
N THR A 123 3.36 32.55 -11.32
CA THR A 123 1.93 32.47 -11.66
C THR A 123 1.34 31.37 -10.78
N TYR A 124 0.26 31.67 -10.03
CA TYR A 124 -0.54 30.71 -9.24
C TYR A 124 -1.31 29.74 -10.16
N LYS A 125 -0.63 29.02 -11.04
CA LYS A 125 -1.24 27.94 -11.79
C LYS A 125 -1.23 26.68 -10.93
N LEU A 126 -2.39 26.35 -10.40
CA LEU A 126 -2.70 25.04 -9.83
C LEU A 126 -2.41 23.97 -10.87
N THR A 127 -1.26 23.31 -10.78
CA THR A 127 -1.04 22.08 -11.53
C THR A 127 -1.82 20.99 -10.86
N LYS A 128 -2.95 20.67 -11.42
CA LYS A 128 -4.00 19.82 -10.83
C LYS A 128 -3.61 18.38 -10.52
N TYR A 129 -2.45 17.89 -10.94
CA TYR A 129 -2.11 16.48 -10.83
C TYR A 129 -0.61 16.24 -10.75
N SER A 130 -0.11 16.09 -9.55
CA SER A 130 1.10 15.30 -9.37
C SER A 130 0.71 13.97 -8.70
N GLY A 131 0.41 12.99 -9.48
CA GLY A 131 0.45 11.63 -9.00
C GLY A 131 1.89 11.24 -8.87
N GLY A 132 2.50 11.46 -7.72
CA GLY A 132 3.71 10.83 -7.20
C GLY A 132 4.87 10.45 -8.12
N VAL A 133 4.86 10.79 -9.39
CA VAL A 133 6.04 10.67 -10.25
C VAL A 133 6.61 12.07 -10.39
N HIS A 134 7.48 12.43 -9.45
CA HIS A 134 8.31 13.61 -9.60
C HIS A 134 9.63 13.22 -10.22
N VAL A 135 9.83 13.70 -11.45
CA VAL A 135 11.16 14.05 -11.88
C VAL A 135 11.61 15.17 -10.93
N ALA A 136 12.53 14.84 -10.04
CA ALA A 136 13.09 15.76 -9.08
C ALA A 136 13.84 16.86 -9.81
N ASN A 137 13.17 17.97 -10.05
CA ASN A 137 13.88 19.22 -10.18
C ASN A 137 14.29 19.65 -8.78
N LYS A 138 15.59 19.60 -8.47
CA LYS A 138 16.28 19.87 -7.21
C LYS A 138 16.00 21.23 -6.53
N LYS A 139 14.93 21.94 -6.87
CA LYS A 139 14.61 23.29 -6.41
C LYS A 139 13.28 23.41 -5.65
N TYR A 140 12.60 22.32 -5.36
CA TYR A 140 11.30 22.38 -4.67
C TYR A 140 11.34 21.44 -3.47
N ASP A 141 10.95 21.96 -2.30
CA ASP A 141 10.78 21.19 -1.09
C ASP A 141 9.99 19.93 -1.39
N SER A 142 10.61 18.78 -1.14
CA SER A 142 9.96 17.47 -1.22
C SER A 142 8.84 17.49 -0.19
N ILE A 143 7.59 17.32 -0.65
CA ILE A 143 6.51 17.04 0.27
C ILE A 143 6.75 15.62 0.74
N ASP A 144 7.17 15.46 1.98
CA ASP A 144 7.39 14.17 2.60
C ASP A 144 6.06 13.42 2.63
N TYR A 145 6.01 12.31 1.93
CA TYR A 145 4.90 11.36 1.95
C TYR A 145 5.44 9.94 2.07
N CYS A 146 4.63 9.05 2.62
CA CYS A 146 4.97 7.65 2.72
C CYS A 146 4.81 6.96 1.35
N GLU A 147 5.93 6.69 0.67
CA GLU A 147 5.92 6.05 -0.64
C GLU A 147 5.43 4.60 -0.55
N ASN A 148 5.82 3.86 0.49
CA ASN A 148 5.35 2.49 0.73
C ASN A 148 3.83 2.44 0.81
N LEU A 149 3.22 3.31 1.60
CA LEU A 149 1.76 3.36 1.75
C LEU A 149 1.05 3.69 0.43
N LYS A 150 1.61 4.59 -0.37
CA LYS A 150 1.09 4.90 -1.71
C LYS A 150 1.14 3.70 -2.63
N VAL A 151 2.28 2.99 -2.64
CA VAL A 151 2.47 1.78 -3.45
C VAL A 151 1.50 0.69 -2.99
N ALA A 152 1.39 0.46 -1.67
CA ALA A 152 0.46 -0.50 -1.09
C ALA A 152 -0.99 -0.21 -1.52
N PHE A 153 -1.46 1.04 -1.34
CA PHE A 153 -2.81 1.41 -1.77
C PHE A 153 -3.04 1.24 -3.27
N THR A 154 -2.05 1.58 -4.10
CA THR A 154 -2.18 1.45 -5.56
C THR A 154 -2.27 -0.01 -5.96
N ARG A 155 -1.42 -0.87 -5.40
CA ARG A 155 -1.40 -2.32 -5.64
C ARG A 155 -2.70 -2.98 -5.19
N CYS A 156 -3.17 -2.67 -3.97
CA CYS A 156 -4.46 -3.17 -3.47
C CYS A 156 -5.61 -2.74 -4.36
N THR A 157 -5.64 -1.47 -4.79
CA THR A 157 -6.70 -0.96 -5.67
C THR A 157 -6.75 -1.69 -7.01
N GLN A 158 -5.59 -2.01 -7.60
CA GLN A 158 -5.53 -2.79 -8.84
C GLN A 158 -6.15 -4.17 -8.68
N LYS A 159 -5.94 -4.83 -7.53
CA LYS A 159 -6.56 -6.12 -7.22
C LYS A 159 -8.06 -5.97 -7.01
N ILE A 160 -8.49 -5.03 -6.19
CA ILE A 160 -9.90 -4.79 -5.85
C ILE A 160 -10.73 -4.49 -7.10
N ILE A 161 -10.23 -3.72 -8.06
CA ILE A 161 -10.93 -3.41 -9.32
C ILE A 161 -11.31 -4.69 -10.08
N ASN A 162 -10.52 -5.77 -9.94
CA ASN A 162 -10.80 -7.02 -10.64
C ASN A 162 -11.89 -7.87 -9.95
N ASP A 163 -12.02 -7.75 -8.63
CA ASP A 163 -12.79 -8.69 -7.83
C ASP A 163 -14.00 -8.06 -7.11
N ASP A 164 -14.10 -6.71 -7.09
CA ASP A 164 -15.19 -5.97 -6.48
C ASP A 164 -15.90 -5.10 -7.53
N ASP A 165 -17.18 -5.39 -7.75
CA ASP A 165 -17.97 -4.74 -8.79
C ASP A 165 -18.16 -3.24 -8.53
N ASP A 166 -18.35 -2.81 -7.28
CA ASP A 166 -18.49 -1.39 -6.92
C ASP A 166 -17.23 -0.57 -7.24
N TYR A 167 -16.06 -1.16 -7.03
CA TYR A 167 -14.79 -0.52 -7.38
C TYR A 167 -14.52 -0.57 -8.87
N ARG A 168 -14.89 -1.63 -9.55
CA ARG A 168 -14.81 -1.76 -11.01
C ARG A 168 -15.69 -0.72 -11.70
N ASP A 169 -16.95 -0.62 -11.33
CA ASP A 169 -17.90 0.33 -11.89
C ASP A 169 -17.43 1.77 -11.67
N TYR A 170 -16.93 2.06 -10.48
CA TYR A 170 -16.37 3.37 -10.20
C TYR A 170 -15.16 3.66 -11.08
N TYR A 171 -14.23 2.72 -11.24
CA TYR A 171 -13.06 2.86 -12.09
C TYR A 171 -13.45 3.11 -13.54
N GLU A 172 -14.37 2.32 -14.09
CA GLU A 172 -14.87 2.47 -15.48
C GLU A 172 -15.58 3.81 -15.69
N SER A 173 -16.38 4.23 -14.72
CA SER A 173 -17.00 5.55 -14.76
C SER A 173 -15.98 6.67 -14.87
N LYS A 174 -14.82 6.53 -14.19
CA LYS A 174 -13.72 7.50 -14.28
C LYS A 174 -12.99 7.43 -15.60
N ILE A 175 -12.82 6.25 -16.20
CA ILE A 175 -12.30 6.13 -17.57
C ILE A 175 -13.19 6.91 -18.54
N LYS A 176 -14.51 6.65 -18.55
CA LYS A 176 -15.48 7.33 -19.42
C LYS A 176 -15.45 8.86 -19.20
N TYR A 177 -15.46 9.30 -17.93
CA TYR A 177 -15.37 10.72 -17.58
C TYR A 177 -14.10 11.38 -18.12
N TYR A 178 -12.93 10.74 -17.94
CA TYR A 178 -11.67 11.32 -18.41
C TYR A 178 -11.52 11.25 -19.92
N GLN A 179 -12.05 10.26 -20.59
CA GLN A 179 -12.11 10.15 -22.05
C GLN A 179 -12.92 11.30 -22.65
N TYR A 180 -14.10 11.59 -22.08
CA TYR A 180 -14.91 12.73 -22.47
C TYR A 180 -14.18 14.07 -22.25
N LYS A 181 -13.57 14.24 -21.08
CA LYS A 181 -12.91 15.50 -20.72
C LYS A 181 -11.58 15.73 -21.43
N HIS A 182 -10.89 14.69 -21.82
CA HIS A 182 -9.57 14.73 -22.43
C HIS A 182 -9.49 13.76 -23.64
N PRO A 183 -10.22 14.04 -24.74
CA PRO A 183 -10.33 13.10 -25.87
C PRO A 183 -8.99 12.80 -26.55
N LYS A 184 -7.99 13.67 -26.38
CA LYS A 184 -6.64 13.48 -26.96
C LYS A 184 -5.71 12.61 -26.11
N TYR A 185 -6.13 12.16 -24.91
CA TYR A 185 -5.27 11.34 -24.08
C TYR A 185 -5.31 9.88 -24.50
N ASN A 186 -4.15 9.22 -24.48
CA ASN A 186 -4.05 7.81 -24.78
C ASN A 186 -4.65 6.93 -23.66
N LYS A 187 -4.97 5.69 -23.95
CA LYS A 187 -5.58 4.73 -23.01
C LYS A 187 -4.77 4.58 -21.72
N LYS A 188 -3.43 4.53 -21.82
CA LYS A 188 -2.54 4.38 -20.64
C LYS A 188 -2.69 5.57 -19.68
N ARG A 189 -2.77 6.79 -20.19
CA ARG A 189 -2.95 8.01 -19.37
C ARG A 189 -4.32 8.06 -18.71
N LEU A 190 -5.37 7.69 -19.45
CA LEU A 190 -6.74 7.59 -18.93
C LEU A 190 -6.82 6.56 -17.81
N HIS A 191 -6.22 5.38 -18.00
CA HIS A 191 -6.10 4.33 -16.99
C HIS A 191 -5.44 4.85 -15.71
N LEU A 192 -4.27 5.48 -15.79
CA LEU A 192 -3.56 6.00 -14.62
C LEU A 192 -4.36 7.06 -13.87
N MET A 193 -5.12 7.91 -14.58
CA MET A 193 -5.96 8.92 -13.95
C MET A 193 -7.16 8.30 -13.23
N ALA A 194 -7.80 7.30 -13.84
CA ALA A 194 -8.90 6.56 -13.23
C ALA A 194 -8.42 5.74 -12.03
N LEU A 195 -7.33 4.99 -12.17
CA LEU A 195 -6.71 4.22 -11.10
C LEU A 195 -6.39 5.10 -9.90
N LYS A 196 -5.77 6.26 -10.12
CA LYS A 196 -5.50 7.21 -9.03
C LYS A 196 -6.76 7.63 -8.28
N LYS A 197 -7.87 7.90 -8.98
CA LYS A 197 -9.13 8.28 -8.35
C LYS A 197 -9.74 7.13 -7.54
N THR A 198 -9.65 5.92 -8.06
CA THR A 198 -10.11 4.72 -7.37
C THR A 198 -9.24 4.44 -6.13
N THR A 199 -7.93 4.63 -6.23
CA THR A 199 -7.00 4.53 -5.08
C THR A 199 -7.34 5.55 -3.98
N ILE A 200 -7.68 6.79 -4.34
CA ILE A 200 -8.12 7.80 -3.37
C ILE A 200 -9.44 7.37 -2.69
N ARG A 201 -10.38 6.76 -3.43
CA ARG A 201 -11.63 6.23 -2.86
C ARG A 201 -11.31 5.14 -1.85
N PHE A 202 -10.48 4.17 -2.21
CA PHE A 202 -10.07 3.07 -1.33
C PHE A 202 -9.36 3.58 -0.07
N ALA A 203 -8.33 4.41 -0.21
CA ALA A 203 -7.62 5.00 0.93
C ALA A 203 -8.54 5.83 1.84
N SER A 204 -9.55 6.50 1.27
CA SER A 204 -10.56 7.22 2.05
C SER A 204 -11.45 6.29 2.85
N SER A 205 -11.80 5.12 2.31
CA SER A 205 -12.55 4.08 3.02
C SER A 205 -11.75 3.51 4.18
N VAL A 206 -10.45 3.21 3.95
CA VAL A 206 -9.52 2.77 5.01
C VAL A 206 -9.46 3.80 6.14
N TYR A 207 -9.24 5.08 5.81
CA TYR A 207 -9.23 6.15 6.81
C TYR A 207 -10.51 6.19 7.66
N SER A 208 -11.67 6.15 7.01
CA SER A 208 -12.96 6.25 7.70
C SER A 208 -13.20 5.05 8.61
N LYS A 209 -12.87 3.84 8.15
CA LYS A 209 -13.03 2.61 8.94
C LYS A 209 -12.05 2.54 10.11
N PHE A 210 -10.78 2.86 9.91
CA PHE A 210 -9.79 2.89 10.99
C PHE A 210 -10.14 3.93 12.06
N LYS A 211 -10.67 5.09 11.66
CA LYS A 211 -11.19 6.09 12.61
C LYS A 211 -12.36 5.56 13.42
N GLN A 212 -13.33 4.92 12.77
CA GLN A 212 -14.47 4.32 13.43
C GLN A 212 -14.04 3.24 14.44
N ILE A 213 -13.13 2.36 14.06
CA ILE A 213 -12.58 1.31 14.92
C ILE A 213 -11.91 1.95 16.15
N LYS A 214 -11.10 2.97 15.94
CA LYS A 214 -10.41 3.67 17.03
C LYS A 214 -11.38 4.35 18.00
N GLU A 215 -12.43 4.96 17.50
CA GLU A 215 -13.47 5.59 18.34
C GLU A 215 -14.19 4.54 19.20
N ILE A 216 -14.44 3.33 18.66
CA ILE A 216 -15.03 2.22 19.42
C ILE A 216 -14.06 1.74 20.50
N GLU A 217 -12.76 1.54 20.17
CA GLU A 217 -11.75 1.12 21.15
C GLU A 217 -11.60 2.13 22.30
N ASP A 218 -11.60 3.43 21.98
CA ASP A 218 -11.49 4.50 22.98
C ASP A 218 -12.74 4.55 23.89
N TYR A 219 -13.95 4.35 23.33
CA TYR A 219 -15.18 4.26 24.10
C TYR A 219 -15.19 3.06 25.05
N GLU A 220 -14.81 1.88 24.57
CA GLU A 220 -14.73 0.67 25.39
C GLU A 220 -13.72 0.83 26.53
N ARG A 221 -12.55 1.42 26.27
CA ARG A 221 -11.53 1.67 27.29
C ARG A 221 -12.09 2.53 28.44
N VAL A 222 -12.73 3.65 28.13
CA VAL A 222 -13.33 4.53 29.16
C VAL A 222 -14.38 3.79 29.99
N LYS A 223 -15.16 2.92 29.37
CA LYS A 223 -16.21 2.14 30.07
C LYS A 223 -15.65 1.10 31.05
N TYR A 224 -14.46 0.54 30.79
CA TYR A 224 -13.85 -0.47 31.65
C TYR A 224 -12.90 0.13 32.71
N GLU A 225 -12.49 1.39 32.56
CA GLU A 225 -11.68 2.12 33.53
C GLU A 225 -12.53 2.91 34.53
N SER A 226 -13.85 3.02 34.33
CA SER A 226 -14.84 3.66 35.22
C SER A 226 -15.56 2.62 36.09
#